data_16c4d1e06c8cb4bc00c3d37bc1b43333
#
_entry.id   16c4d1e06c8cb4bc00c3d37bc1b43333
#
_cell.length_a   1.000
_cell.length_b   1.000
_cell.length_c   1.000
_cell.angle_alpha   90.00
_cell.angle_beta   90.00
_cell.angle_gamma   90.00
#
_symmetry.space_group_name_H-M   'P 1'
#
loop_
_entity.id
_entity.type
_entity.pdbx_description
1 polymer ?
#
loop_
_entity_poly.entity_id
_entity_poly.type
_entity_poly.pdbx_seq_one_letter_code
_entity_poly.pdbx_strand_id
1 'polypeptide(L)'
;VNIWPVNINDFINPNYNKSLSYKIMRVQDSLKTKRIMKRGKKDYYEYRDTVMDRNAPFRPEWIRELVYVKSNSPKEKDLKWNRGHLLHQITYFVGKVNFYYIDSNNKKKTAIMNTGDSMYIAPYVPHTFASRDKNCKGHIIAITFSDKITNDIQNEISKFSKRKIKEIIFKKSIKTHKKVS
;
A
#
# COMPACT_ATOMS: atom_id res chain seq x y z
N VAL A 1 -5.10 3.10 23.38
CA VAL A 1 -3.80 3.53 22.84
C VAL A 1 -3.60 2.80 21.52
N ASN A 2 -3.76 3.50 20.38
CA ASN A 2 -3.45 2.94 19.08
C ASN A 2 -1.94 2.77 19.00
N ILE A 3 -1.48 1.57 19.27
CA ILE A 3 -0.09 1.17 19.02
C ILE A 3 0.03 1.07 17.49
N TRP A 4 0.85 1.91 16.93
CA TRP A 4 1.21 1.80 15.51
C TRP A 4 1.78 0.40 15.26
N PRO A 5 1.26 -0.34 14.27
CA PRO A 5 1.75 -1.68 13.97
C PRO A 5 3.09 -1.66 13.22
N VAL A 6 3.87 -0.59 13.41
CA VAL A 6 5.15 -0.39 12.71
C VAL A 6 6.26 -0.55 13.73
N ASN A 7 7.08 -1.56 13.52
CA ASN A 7 8.28 -1.79 14.31
C ASN A 7 9.35 -0.77 13.87
N ILE A 8 10.20 -0.29 14.78
CA ILE A 8 11.34 0.55 14.43
C ILE A 8 12.26 -0.12 13.41
N ASN A 9 12.31 -1.45 13.39
CA ASN A 9 13.04 -2.22 12.38
C ASN A 9 12.46 -2.06 10.96
N ASP A 10 11.23 -1.55 10.82
CA ASP A 10 10.61 -1.21 9.54
C ASP A 10 11.17 0.11 8.99
N PHE A 11 11.77 0.93 9.86
CA PHE A 11 12.38 2.22 9.50
C PHE A 11 13.90 2.15 9.37
N ILE A 12 14.53 1.16 9.99
CA ILE A 12 15.98 1.06 10.06
C ILE A 12 16.39 -0.33 9.60
N ASN A 13 17.10 -0.39 8.49
CA ASN A 13 17.72 -1.64 8.07
C ASN A 13 19.10 -1.83 8.75
N PRO A 14 19.17 -2.51 9.91
CA PRO A 14 20.44 -2.77 10.56
C PRO A 14 21.28 -3.84 9.86
N ASN A 15 20.69 -4.55 8.90
CA ASN A 15 21.31 -5.67 8.20
C ASN A 15 21.10 -5.51 6.68
N TYR A 16 21.59 -4.40 6.11
CA TYR A 16 21.75 -4.33 4.66
C TYR A 16 22.73 -5.45 4.27
N ASN A 17 22.16 -6.56 3.81
CA ASN A 17 22.99 -7.67 3.36
C ASN A 17 23.57 -7.28 1.99
N LYS A 18 24.81 -6.77 2.01
CA LYS A 18 25.56 -6.38 0.81
C LYS A 18 25.72 -7.51 -0.21
N SER A 19 25.40 -8.76 0.18
CA SER A 19 25.50 -9.92 -0.71
C SER A 19 24.29 -10.07 -1.66
N LEU A 20 23.16 -9.37 -1.42
CA LEU A 20 21.98 -9.46 -2.26
C LEU A 20 21.88 -8.22 -3.18
N SER A 21 22.44 -8.33 -4.37
CA SER A 21 22.34 -7.27 -5.39
C SER A 21 20.98 -7.24 -6.09
N TYR A 22 20.22 -8.33 -6.04
CA TYR A 22 18.87 -8.42 -6.62
C TYR A 22 18.03 -9.51 -5.97
N LYS A 23 16.72 -9.42 -6.15
CA LYS A 23 15.74 -10.43 -5.74
C LYS A 23 14.72 -10.63 -6.85
N ILE A 24 14.36 -11.87 -7.14
CA ILE A 24 13.36 -12.21 -8.15
C ILE A 24 12.25 -13.01 -7.47
N MET A 25 10.99 -12.68 -7.78
CA MET A 25 9.83 -13.49 -7.45
C MET A 25 9.19 -13.98 -8.76
N ARG A 26 9.10 -15.26 -8.92
CA ARG A 26 8.45 -15.88 -10.09
C ARG A 26 6.93 -15.89 -9.91
N VAL A 27 6.19 -15.93 -11.02
CA VAL A 27 4.72 -15.93 -11.00
C VAL A 27 4.15 -17.07 -10.16
N GLN A 28 4.76 -18.27 -10.21
CA GLN A 28 4.33 -19.42 -9.40
C GLN A 28 4.45 -19.16 -7.91
N ASP A 29 5.47 -18.44 -7.48
CA ASP A 29 5.65 -18.08 -6.06
C ASP A 29 4.70 -16.96 -5.65
N SER A 30 4.47 -15.98 -6.51
CA SER A 30 3.44 -14.97 -6.31
C SER A 30 2.03 -15.60 -6.18
N LEU A 31 1.71 -16.60 -6.99
CA LEU A 31 0.44 -17.32 -6.92
C LEU A 31 0.22 -18.03 -5.59
N LYS A 32 1.25 -18.55 -4.95
CA LYS A 32 1.17 -19.19 -3.62
C LYS A 32 0.76 -18.21 -2.51
N THR A 33 0.99 -16.91 -2.72
CA THR A 33 0.62 -15.85 -1.76
C THR A 33 -0.79 -15.30 -1.97
N LYS A 34 -1.56 -15.91 -2.88
CA LYS A 34 -2.90 -15.49 -3.22
C LYS A 34 -3.79 -15.38 -1.97
N ARG A 35 -4.43 -14.22 -1.82
CA ARG A 35 -5.43 -13.95 -0.78
C ARG A 35 -6.60 -13.16 -1.34
N ILE A 36 -7.80 -13.51 -0.92
CA ILE A 36 -9.02 -12.82 -1.34
C ILE A 36 -9.43 -11.84 -0.25
N MET A 37 -9.52 -10.57 -0.63
CA MET A 37 -10.11 -9.55 0.23
C MET A 37 -11.60 -9.45 -0.07
N LYS A 38 -12.41 -9.58 0.98
CA LYS A 38 -13.86 -9.35 0.91
C LYS A 38 -14.20 -7.93 1.34
N ARG A 39 -15.21 -7.37 0.72
CA ARG A 39 -15.88 -6.15 1.18
C ARG A 39 -17.37 -6.44 1.36
N GLY A 40 -17.79 -6.49 2.61
CA GLY A 40 -19.06 -7.11 2.99
C GLY A 40 -19.00 -8.62 2.73
N LYS A 41 -20.02 -9.18 2.05
CA LYS A 41 -20.10 -10.62 1.73
C LYS A 41 -19.50 -10.99 0.37
N LYS A 42 -19.02 -10.00 -0.42
CA LYS A 42 -18.49 -10.24 -1.78
C LYS A 42 -16.98 -10.31 -1.79
N ASP A 43 -16.42 -11.24 -2.57
CA ASP A 43 -15.02 -11.24 -2.97
C ASP A 43 -14.78 -9.99 -3.82
N TYR A 44 -13.84 -9.14 -3.38
CA TYR A 44 -13.68 -7.82 -3.94
C TYR A 44 -12.36 -7.68 -4.69
N TYR A 45 -11.27 -8.13 -4.09
CA TYR A 45 -9.93 -8.15 -4.67
C TYR A 45 -9.23 -9.49 -4.46
N GLU A 46 -8.43 -9.89 -5.42
CA GLU A 46 -7.40 -10.88 -5.24
C GLU A 46 -6.06 -10.17 -5.11
N TYR A 47 -5.41 -10.35 -3.98
CA TYR A 47 -4.06 -9.86 -3.73
C TYR A 47 -3.04 -10.96 -3.95
N ARG A 48 -1.88 -10.59 -4.48
CA ARG A 48 -0.69 -11.43 -4.50
C ARG A 48 0.52 -10.57 -4.15
N ASP A 49 1.48 -11.18 -3.48
CA ASP A 49 2.74 -10.50 -3.24
C ASP A 49 3.54 -10.41 -4.52
N THR A 50 4.26 -9.32 -4.67
CA THR A 50 5.31 -9.13 -5.65
C THR A 50 6.66 -9.24 -4.96
N VAL A 51 7.76 -9.18 -5.73
CA VAL A 51 9.08 -9.11 -5.13
C VAL A 51 9.18 -7.91 -4.20
N MET A 52 9.64 -8.15 -2.98
CA MET A 52 9.77 -7.13 -1.95
C MET A 52 10.98 -7.42 -1.07
N ASP A 53 11.67 -6.39 -0.65
CA ASP A 53 12.57 -6.42 0.47
C ASP A 53 11.89 -5.82 1.70
N ARG A 54 12.02 -6.47 2.86
CA ARG A 54 11.41 -5.99 4.12
C ARG A 54 11.94 -4.63 4.57
N ASN A 55 13.10 -4.26 4.07
CA ASN A 55 13.78 -3.01 4.41
C ASN A 55 13.56 -1.91 3.37
N ALA A 56 12.84 -2.21 2.29
CA ALA A 56 12.48 -1.20 1.32
C ALA A 56 11.44 -0.24 1.91
N PRO A 57 11.56 1.09 1.66
CA PRO A 57 10.62 2.09 2.17
C PRO A 57 9.27 2.06 1.44
N PHE A 58 9.06 1.08 0.58
CA PHE A 58 7.86 0.94 -0.24
C PHE A 58 7.42 -0.52 -0.27
N ARG A 59 6.12 -0.72 -0.49
CA ARG A 59 5.50 -2.04 -0.59
C ARG A 59 4.74 -2.16 -1.91
N PRO A 60 5.22 -2.98 -2.86
CA PRO A 60 4.51 -3.28 -4.08
C PRO A 60 3.53 -4.45 -3.84
N GLU A 61 2.34 -4.35 -4.42
CA GLU A 61 1.31 -5.38 -4.38
C GLU A 61 0.69 -5.54 -5.78
N TRP A 62 0.41 -6.77 -6.17
CA TRP A 62 -0.40 -7.09 -7.34
C TRP A 62 -1.84 -7.31 -6.87
N ILE A 63 -2.80 -6.58 -7.46
CA ILE A 63 -4.20 -6.58 -7.02
C ILE A 63 -5.09 -6.73 -8.25
N ARG A 64 -5.87 -7.81 -8.30
CA ARG A 64 -6.86 -8.06 -9.34
C ARG A 64 -8.24 -7.63 -8.87
N GLU A 65 -8.96 -6.89 -9.71
CA GLU A 65 -10.34 -6.47 -9.44
C GLU A 65 -11.30 -7.62 -9.75
N LEU A 66 -11.93 -8.17 -8.71
CA LEU A 66 -12.92 -9.24 -8.87
C LEU A 66 -14.31 -8.68 -9.18
N VAL A 67 -14.60 -7.46 -8.76
CA VAL A 67 -15.86 -6.77 -9.04
C VAL A 67 -15.84 -6.23 -10.46
N TYR A 68 -16.92 -6.52 -11.19
CA TYR A 68 -17.21 -5.97 -12.50
C TYR A 68 -18.29 -4.91 -12.39
N VAL A 69 -18.15 -3.82 -13.12
CA VAL A 69 -19.12 -2.73 -13.22
C VAL A 69 -19.54 -2.53 -14.66
N LYS A 70 -20.86 -2.30 -14.86
CA LYS A 70 -21.44 -2.07 -16.18
C LYS A 70 -21.31 -0.62 -16.63
N SER A 71 -21.27 0.31 -15.70
CA SER A 71 -21.19 1.74 -15.98
C SER A 71 -19.99 2.38 -15.28
N ASN A 72 -19.64 3.60 -15.69
CA ASN A 72 -18.60 4.39 -15.06
C ASN A 72 -19.13 5.22 -13.87
N SER A 73 -20.38 5.00 -13.46
CA SER A 73 -20.99 5.78 -12.38
C SER A 73 -20.32 5.47 -11.03
N PRO A 74 -19.90 6.48 -10.26
CA PRO A 74 -19.39 6.25 -8.90
C PRO A 74 -20.49 5.86 -7.89
N LYS A 75 -21.75 5.74 -8.36
CA LYS A 75 -22.92 5.31 -7.58
C LYS A 75 -23.29 3.84 -7.83
N GLU A 76 -22.47 3.08 -8.57
CA GLU A 76 -22.70 1.66 -8.81
C GLU A 76 -22.88 0.90 -7.48
N LYS A 77 -23.89 0.03 -7.42
CA LYS A 77 -24.30 -0.69 -6.18
C LYS A 77 -23.23 -1.62 -5.65
N ASP A 78 -22.43 -2.17 -6.55
CA ASP A 78 -21.38 -3.14 -6.21
C ASP A 78 -20.10 -2.50 -5.69
N LEU A 79 -19.97 -1.18 -5.81
CA LEU A 79 -18.82 -0.45 -5.30
C LEU A 79 -18.83 -0.37 -3.78
N LYS A 80 -17.75 -0.81 -3.15
CA LYS A 80 -17.50 -0.69 -1.71
C LYS A 80 -16.23 0.12 -1.49
N TRP A 81 -16.40 1.31 -0.94
CA TRP A 81 -15.37 2.29 -0.71
C TRP A 81 -14.50 1.92 0.49
N ASN A 82 -13.20 2.20 0.42
CA ASN A 82 -12.37 2.29 1.62
C ASN A 82 -12.50 3.70 2.24
N ARG A 83 -11.88 3.89 3.39
CA ARG A 83 -11.81 5.19 4.07
C ARG A 83 -10.53 5.97 3.75
N GLY A 84 -9.76 5.51 2.76
CA GLY A 84 -8.39 5.94 2.56
C GLY A 84 -7.43 5.21 3.51
N HIS A 85 -6.15 5.34 3.26
CA HIS A 85 -5.08 4.82 4.11
C HIS A 85 -4.02 5.90 4.35
N LEU A 86 -3.20 5.71 5.37
CA LEU A 86 -2.15 6.66 5.75
C LEU A 86 -1.05 6.80 4.70
N LEU A 87 -0.82 5.77 3.91
CA LEU A 87 0.28 5.71 2.96
C LEU A 87 -0.07 6.43 1.66
N HIS A 88 0.93 7.01 1.02
CA HIS A 88 0.89 7.37 -0.39
C HIS A 88 0.82 6.11 -1.24
N GLN A 89 0.22 6.20 -2.40
CA GLN A 89 0.15 5.08 -3.33
C GLN A 89 0.39 5.56 -4.77
N ILE A 90 1.33 4.91 -5.45
CA ILE A 90 1.43 4.95 -6.91
C ILE A 90 0.79 3.68 -7.44
N THR A 91 0.00 3.81 -8.49
CA THR A 91 -0.71 2.68 -9.10
C THR A 91 -0.47 2.66 -10.60
N TYR A 92 -0.11 1.49 -11.12
CA TYR A 92 -0.03 1.20 -12.54
C TYR A 92 -1.15 0.25 -12.93
N PHE A 93 -1.84 0.51 -14.05
CA PHE A 93 -3.01 -0.23 -14.49
C PHE A 93 -2.70 -1.21 -15.61
N VAL A 94 -3.32 -2.40 -15.55
CA VAL A 94 -3.28 -3.41 -16.58
C VAL A 94 -4.71 -3.91 -16.83
N GLY A 95 -5.16 -3.79 -18.07
CA GLY A 95 -6.56 -4.07 -18.46
C GLY A 95 -7.46 -2.85 -18.26
N LYS A 96 -8.75 -3.07 -18.32
CA LYS A 96 -9.80 -2.04 -18.23
C LYS A 96 -10.26 -1.91 -16.78
N VAL A 97 -9.85 -0.86 -16.08
CA VAL A 97 -10.17 -0.61 -14.67
C VAL A 97 -10.79 0.77 -14.51
N ASN A 98 -11.81 0.88 -13.68
CA ASN A 98 -12.27 2.17 -13.18
C ASN A 98 -11.64 2.42 -11.82
N PHE A 99 -11.07 3.59 -11.66
CA PHE A 99 -10.66 4.15 -10.39
C PHE A 99 -11.71 5.13 -9.90
N TYR A 100 -12.23 4.89 -8.70
CA TYR A 100 -13.20 5.75 -8.04
C TYR A 100 -12.55 6.40 -6.82
N TYR A 101 -12.74 7.71 -6.65
CA TYR A 101 -12.18 8.48 -5.55
C TYR A 101 -13.11 9.60 -5.10
N ILE A 102 -12.91 10.09 -3.90
CA ILE A 102 -13.57 11.29 -3.39
C ILE A 102 -12.59 12.44 -3.53
N ASP A 103 -12.95 13.47 -4.28
CA ASP A 103 -12.11 14.65 -4.50
C ASP A 103 -12.10 15.60 -3.28
N SER A 104 -11.29 16.66 -3.35
CA SER A 104 -11.16 17.68 -2.30
C SER A 104 -12.47 18.42 -1.98
N ASN A 105 -13.43 18.42 -2.92
CA ASN A 105 -14.76 18.99 -2.74
C ASN A 105 -15.77 17.95 -2.20
N ASN A 106 -15.30 16.83 -1.68
CA ASN A 106 -16.10 15.73 -1.17
C ASN A 106 -17.08 15.13 -2.22
N LYS A 107 -16.72 15.22 -3.49
CA LYS A 107 -17.51 14.67 -4.60
C LYS A 107 -16.92 13.34 -5.08
N LYS A 108 -17.79 12.36 -5.28
CA LYS A 108 -17.42 11.07 -5.86
C LYS A 108 -17.10 11.24 -7.35
N LYS A 109 -15.95 10.79 -7.76
CA LYS A 109 -15.43 10.86 -9.12
C LYS A 109 -15.02 9.49 -9.65
N THR A 110 -14.91 9.39 -10.95
CA THR A 110 -14.41 8.20 -11.66
C THR A 110 -13.35 8.62 -12.66
N ALA A 111 -12.23 7.93 -12.65
CA ALA A 111 -11.24 7.96 -13.73
C ALA A 111 -11.29 6.61 -14.47
N ILE A 112 -11.36 6.66 -15.78
CA ILE A 112 -11.37 5.49 -16.66
C ILE A 112 -9.93 5.18 -17.02
N MET A 113 -9.43 4.04 -16.52
CA MET A 113 -8.02 3.65 -16.66
C MET A 113 -7.88 2.44 -17.58
N ASN A 114 -6.83 2.42 -18.37
CA ASN A 114 -6.47 1.35 -19.29
C ASN A 114 -5.03 0.88 -19.02
N THR A 115 -4.61 -0.17 -19.70
CA THR A 115 -3.22 -0.63 -19.62
C THR A 115 -2.26 0.49 -19.98
N GLY A 116 -1.25 0.72 -19.13
CA GLY A 116 -0.24 1.76 -19.29
C GLY A 116 -0.53 3.03 -18.51
N ASP A 117 -1.78 3.26 -18.10
CA ASP A 117 -2.11 4.40 -17.27
C ASP A 117 -1.52 4.24 -15.86
N SER A 118 -1.23 5.35 -15.23
CA SER A 118 -0.78 5.38 -13.84
C SER A 118 -1.40 6.55 -13.08
N MET A 119 -1.44 6.42 -11.76
CA MET A 119 -1.97 7.47 -10.90
C MET A 119 -1.28 7.50 -9.56
N TYR A 120 -1.44 8.60 -8.86
CA TYR A 120 -1.02 8.81 -7.49
C TYR A 120 -2.23 9.05 -6.59
N ILE A 121 -2.23 8.43 -5.41
CA ILE A 121 -3.23 8.66 -4.35
C ILE A 121 -2.52 9.25 -3.13
N ALA A 122 -2.98 10.42 -2.69
CA ALA A 122 -2.55 11.02 -1.43
C ALA A 122 -3.12 10.24 -0.22
N PRO A 123 -2.50 10.37 0.97
CA PRO A 123 -3.04 9.79 2.19
C PRO A 123 -4.49 10.22 2.45
N TYR A 124 -5.25 9.30 3.06
CA TYR A 124 -6.65 9.48 3.49
C TYR A 124 -7.67 9.75 2.39
N VAL A 125 -7.31 9.69 1.11
CA VAL A 125 -8.29 9.77 0.01
C VAL A 125 -9.12 8.48 -0.06
N PRO A 126 -10.44 8.53 0.20
CA PRO A 126 -11.30 7.36 0.04
C PRO A 126 -11.37 6.96 -1.42
N HIS A 127 -11.18 5.68 -1.70
CA HIS A 127 -11.14 5.19 -3.07
C HIS A 127 -11.55 3.72 -3.19
N THR A 128 -11.75 3.30 -4.43
CA THR A 128 -11.98 1.89 -4.79
C THR A 128 -11.70 1.68 -6.27
N PHE A 129 -11.50 0.43 -6.66
CA PHE A 129 -11.29 0.01 -8.05
C PHE A 129 -12.30 -1.05 -8.43
N ALA A 130 -12.63 -1.13 -9.72
CA ALA A 130 -13.44 -2.22 -10.27
C ALA A 130 -13.08 -2.45 -11.74
N SER A 131 -13.18 -3.69 -12.20
CA SER A 131 -12.99 -4.03 -13.60
C SER A 131 -14.14 -3.56 -14.47
N ARG A 132 -13.83 -3.01 -15.64
CA ARG A 132 -14.81 -2.71 -16.71
C ARG A 132 -14.98 -3.86 -17.71
N ASP A 133 -14.22 -4.93 -17.54
CA ASP A 133 -14.33 -6.12 -18.37
C ASP A 133 -14.78 -7.30 -17.53
N LYS A 134 -15.84 -7.98 -17.97
CA LYS A 134 -16.41 -9.12 -17.26
C LYS A 134 -15.56 -10.38 -17.42
N ASN A 135 -15.01 -10.57 -18.60
CA ASN A 135 -14.30 -11.78 -18.98
C ASN A 135 -12.82 -11.70 -18.69
N CYS A 136 -12.21 -10.52 -18.92
CA CYS A 136 -10.79 -10.26 -18.64
C CYS A 136 -10.68 -9.22 -17.54
N LYS A 137 -10.67 -9.70 -16.29
CA LYS A 137 -10.56 -8.80 -15.12
C LYS A 137 -9.26 -8.03 -15.14
N GLY A 138 -9.37 -6.70 -15.02
CA GLY A 138 -8.22 -5.85 -14.86
C GLY A 138 -7.48 -6.09 -13.55
N HIS A 139 -6.26 -5.63 -13.47
CA HIS A 139 -5.47 -5.61 -12.24
C HIS A 139 -4.60 -4.36 -12.17
N ILE A 140 -4.10 -4.10 -10.99
CA ILE A 140 -3.21 -2.97 -10.72
C ILE A 140 -1.93 -3.48 -10.05
N ILE A 141 -0.84 -2.76 -10.27
CA ILE A 141 0.36 -2.82 -9.44
C ILE A 141 0.32 -1.59 -8.55
N ALA A 142 0.11 -1.79 -7.26
CA ALA A 142 0.09 -0.73 -6.27
C ALA A 142 1.42 -0.70 -5.53
N ILE A 143 2.02 0.48 -5.42
CA ILE A 143 3.23 0.72 -4.63
C ILE A 143 2.86 1.72 -3.54
N THR A 144 2.86 1.26 -2.29
CA THR A 144 2.57 2.11 -1.13
C THR A 144 3.86 2.48 -0.40
N PHE A 145 3.92 3.71 0.09
CA PHE A 145 5.07 4.25 0.83
C PHE A 145 4.62 5.37 1.79
N SER A 146 5.44 5.67 2.80
CA SER A 146 5.16 6.79 3.71
C SER A 146 6.00 8.01 3.31
N ASP A 147 5.47 9.22 3.55
CA ASP A 147 6.12 10.46 3.16
C ASP A 147 7.16 10.98 4.17
N LYS A 148 7.19 10.41 5.38
CA LYS A 148 7.96 10.99 6.49
C LYS A 148 9.37 10.48 6.66
N ILE A 149 9.81 9.52 5.84
CA ILE A 149 11.19 9.08 5.84
C ILE A 149 11.80 9.47 4.51
N THR A 150 12.22 10.72 4.41
CA THR A 150 13.02 11.17 3.28
C THR A 150 14.37 10.45 3.28
N ASN A 151 15.00 10.34 2.11
CA ASN A 151 16.35 9.80 1.99
C ASN A 151 17.33 10.49 2.95
N ASP A 152 17.13 11.78 3.23
CA ASP A 152 17.94 12.55 4.16
C ASP A 152 17.78 12.06 5.60
N ILE A 153 16.55 11.80 6.05
CA ILE A 153 16.28 11.21 7.37
C ILE A 153 16.86 9.80 7.46
N GLN A 154 16.73 8.98 6.42
CA GLN A 154 17.33 7.65 6.38
C GLN A 154 18.88 7.73 6.46
N ASN A 155 19.48 8.67 5.72
CA ASN A 155 20.92 8.90 5.78
C ASN A 155 21.37 9.37 7.16
N GLU A 156 20.63 10.26 7.80
CA GLU A 156 20.94 10.71 9.17
C GLU A 156 20.80 9.57 10.19
N ILE A 157 19.73 8.77 10.11
CA ILE A 157 19.52 7.62 11.00
C ILE A 157 20.61 6.56 10.79
N SER A 158 21.05 6.33 9.55
CA SER A 158 22.08 5.34 9.22
C SER A 158 23.46 5.66 9.82
N LYS A 159 23.73 6.91 10.15
CA LYS A 159 24.95 7.37 10.83
C LYS A 159 24.99 6.96 12.30
N PHE A 160 23.85 6.62 12.91
CA PHE A 160 23.83 6.20 14.30
C PHE A 160 24.22 4.72 14.46
N SER A 161 25.01 4.41 15.49
CA SER A 161 25.28 3.02 15.87
C SER A 161 24.00 2.32 16.36
N LYS A 162 23.92 0.99 16.21
CA LYS A 162 22.81 0.17 16.76
C LYS A 162 22.52 0.46 18.24
N ARG A 163 23.59 0.71 19.03
CA ARG A 163 23.48 1.05 20.46
C ARG A 163 22.75 2.38 20.64
N LYS A 164 23.13 3.41 19.88
CA LYS A 164 22.53 4.74 19.97
C LYS A 164 21.06 4.74 19.60
N ILE A 165 20.69 4.00 18.57
CA ILE A 165 19.31 3.81 18.16
C ILE A 165 18.48 3.15 19.27
N LYS A 166 18.99 2.08 19.89
CA LYS A 166 18.34 1.43 21.03
C LYS A 166 18.14 2.39 22.21
N GLU A 167 19.13 3.21 22.54
CA GLU A 167 19.02 4.22 23.59
C GLU A 167 17.92 5.24 23.32
N ILE A 168 17.80 5.71 22.08
CA ILE A 168 16.76 6.66 21.67
C ILE A 168 15.36 6.05 21.86
N ILE A 169 15.18 4.80 21.47
CA ILE A 169 13.92 4.07 21.59
C ILE A 169 13.56 3.87 23.08
N PHE A 170 14.51 3.37 23.89
CA PHE A 170 14.29 3.13 25.32
C PHE A 170 13.92 4.41 26.07
N LYS A 171 14.61 5.53 25.82
CA LYS A 171 14.30 6.81 26.45
C LYS A 171 12.90 7.33 26.10
N LYS A 172 12.39 7.05 24.90
CA LYS A 172 11.04 7.41 24.51
C LYS A 172 9.99 6.54 25.21
N SER A 173 10.20 5.25 25.34
CA SER A 173 9.29 4.33 26.03
C SER A 173 9.11 4.68 27.51
N ILE A 174 10.18 5.07 28.20
CA ILE A 174 10.16 5.44 29.62
C ILE A 174 9.41 6.78 29.84
N LYS A 175 9.53 7.74 28.91
CA LYS A 175 8.80 9.02 29.01
C LYS A 175 7.28 8.88 28.79
N THR A 176 6.86 7.88 28.02
CA THR A 176 5.43 7.63 27.77
C THR A 176 4.75 6.97 28.99
N HIS A 177 5.46 6.15 29.75
CA HIS A 177 4.94 5.53 30.97
C HIS A 177 4.89 6.48 32.19
N LYS A 178 5.68 7.55 32.22
CA LYS A 178 5.64 8.55 33.32
C LYS A 178 4.56 9.63 33.17
N LYS A 179 3.80 9.65 32.08
CA LYS A 179 2.68 10.60 31.87
C LYS A 179 1.31 10.01 32.14
N VAL A 180 1.21 8.80 32.69
CA VAL A 180 -0.05 8.08 32.98
C VAL A 180 -0.10 7.62 34.46
N SER A 181 0.66 8.27 35.35
CA SER A 181 0.53 8.09 36.78
C SER A 181 0.23 9.42 37.42
#